data_ab1099d905fed302c77ebbc79454009d
#
_entry.id   ab1099d905fed302c77ebbc79454009d
#
_cell.length_a   1.000
_cell.length_b   1.000
_cell.length_c   1.000
_cell.angle_alpha   90.00
_cell.angle_beta   90.00
_cell.angle_gamma   90.00
#
_symmetry.space_group_name_H-M   'P 1'
#
loop_
_entity.id
_entity.type
_entity.pdbx_description
1 polymer ?
#
loop_
_entity_poly.entity_id
_entity_poly.type
_entity_poly.pdbx_seq_one_letter_code
_entity_poly.pdbx_strand_id
1 'polypeptide(L)'
;MPDVIDTQLDFAIDNALNVMLVGKHGVGKTARILGKWDEKNINYLYFSASTMDPFVDFVGVPKEMTDPETGEAYLGFVRPQALNDESLEALFFDEYNRSPKKTRNAVMELIQFKSINGRKFPNLKFIWVAINPDDDEDETYDVEIMDAAQSDRFHMRIDVPYEASASYFVKKYPGSVGASAVGWWNALTEKGRKKISPRRLDYAVDAYTKGASKSALKSFFPTGVNVAEFVKALASGDLKSKIVDAIGTKNSDVLSNIVNGSETRSVVDGIDDIVETDANVFKHIVDAANQETLVRIVSDFSKTVRAFMKDDQYKEALTGLLEIDSIDSDLTDKVNSLLGVIDDVSTKDDEDADSIYTFFDEISKGGVK
;
A
#
# COMPACT_ATOMS: atom_id res chain seq x y z
N MET A 1 -1.85 13.80 -0.44
CA MET A 1 -2.94 14.20 -1.38
C MET A 1 -3.95 13.06 -1.40
N PRO A 2 -5.26 13.32 -1.51
CA PRO A 2 -6.23 12.26 -1.73
C PRO A 2 -5.87 11.50 -3.01
N ASP A 3 -6.05 10.19 -2.99
CA ASP A 3 -5.85 9.31 -4.16
C ASP A 3 -6.83 9.75 -5.26
N VAL A 4 -6.32 9.94 -6.48
CA VAL A 4 -7.12 10.40 -7.63
C VAL A 4 -8.31 9.48 -7.87
N ILE A 5 -8.11 8.17 -7.72
CA ILE A 5 -9.17 7.17 -7.88
C ILE A 5 -10.24 7.35 -6.80
N ASP A 6 -9.84 7.54 -5.54
CA ASP A 6 -10.79 7.78 -4.45
C ASP A 6 -11.63 9.04 -4.68
N THR A 7 -11.02 10.10 -5.23
CA THR A 7 -11.75 11.33 -5.61
C THR A 7 -12.75 11.06 -6.73
N GLN A 8 -12.37 10.27 -7.74
CA GLN A 8 -13.27 9.88 -8.84
C GLN A 8 -14.44 9.01 -8.34
N LEU A 9 -14.18 8.08 -7.41
CA LEU A 9 -15.22 7.24 -6.80
C LEU A 9 -16.19 8.09 -5.96
N ASP A 10 -15.69 9.03 -5.15
CA ASP A 10 -16.54 9.95 -4.38
C ASP A 10 -17.42 10.77 -5.30
N PHE A 11 -16.87 11.35 -6.38
CA PHE A 11 -17.65 12.06 -7.38
C PHE A 11 -18.75 11.18 -8.00
N ALA A 12 -18.43 9.94 -8.33
CA ALA A 12 -19.40 9.02 -8.93
C ALA A 12 -20.54 8.65 -7.96
N ILE A 13 -20.24 8.48 -6.66
CA ILE A 13 -21.26 8.24 -5.62
C ILE A 13 -22.17 9.45 -5.47
N ASP A 14 -21.57 10.63 -5.33
CA ASP A 14 -22.33 11.87 -5.06
C ASP A 14 -23.25 12.26 -6.24
N ASN A 15 -22.94 11.80 -7.46
CA ASN A 15 -23.72 12.03 -8.68
C ASN A 15 -24.49 10.80 -9.18
N ALA A 16 -24.57 9.73 -8.38
CA ALA A 16 -25.28 8.49 -8.72
C ALA A 16 -24.88 7.89 -10.09
N LEU A 17 -23.58 7.89 -10.41
CA LEU A 17 -23.06 7.43 -11.69
C LEU A 17 -22.76 5.93 -11.69
N ASN A 18 -23.06 5.25 -12.81
CA ASN A 18 -22.60 3.88 -13.03
C ASN A 18 -21.12 3.88 -13.43
N VAL A 19 -20.31 3.03 -12.78
CA VAL A 19 -18.86 3.01 -12.94
C VAL A 19 -18.37 1.63 -13.33
N MET A 20 -17.39 1.60 -14.23
CA MET A 20 -16.61 0.42 -14.57
C MET A 20 -15.16 0.63 -14.11
N LEU A 21 -14.72 -0.16 -13.11
CA LEU A 21 -13.32 -0.19 -12.69
C LEU A 21 -12.55 -1.24 -13.50
N VAL A 22 -11.47 -0.81 -14.13
CA VAL A 22 -10.60 -1.66 -14.94
C VAL A 22 -9.24 -1.76 -14.27
N GLY A 23 -8.73 -2.95 -14.05
CA GLY A 23 -7.39 -3.10 -13.45
C GLY A 23 -7.05 -4.58 -13.21
N LYS A 24 -5.78 -4.89 -13.13
CA LYS A 24 -5.30 -6.26 -12.89
C LYS A 24 -5.84 -6.84 -11.58
N HIS A 25 -5.78 -8.16 -11.45
CA HIS A 25 -6.15 -8.80 -10.19
C HIS A 25 -5.25 -8.33 -9.03
N GLY A 26 -5.79 -8.29 -7.83
CA GLY A 26 -5.02 -7.99 -6.62
C GLY A 26 -4.66 -6.51 -6.38
N VAL A 27 -5.11 -5.56 -7.22
CA VAL A 27 -4.91 -4.12 -7.02
C VAL A 27 -5.91 -3.46 -6.06
N GLY A 28 -6.82 -4.25 -5.49
CA GLY A 28 -7.75 -3.76 -4.46
C GLY A 28 -9.05 -3.12 -4.99
N LYS A 29 -9.47 -3.36 -6.25
CA LYS A 29 -10.72 -2.81 -6.81
C LYS A 29 -11.92 -3.02 -5.88
N THR A 30 -12.18 -4.28 -5.52
CA THR A 30 -13.30 -4.69 -4.65
C THR A 30 -13.23 -4.03 -3.28
N ALA A 31 -12.06 -4.09 -2.62
CA ALA A 31 -11.88 -3.50 -1.29
C ALA A 31 -12.07 -1.98 -1.29
N ARG A 32 -11.64 -1.30 -2.35
CA ARG A 32 -11.77 0.14 -2.52
C ARG A 32 -13.24 0.55 -2.69
N ILE A 33 -14.00 -0.17 -3.54
CA ILE A 33 -15.43 0.09 -3.75
C ILE A 33 -16.20 -0.13 -2.45
N LEU A 34 -16.07 -1.33 -1.86
CA LEU A 34 -16.84 -1.67 -0.67
C LEU A 34 -16.48 -0.77 0.52
N GLY A 35 -15.18 -0.48 0.72
CA GLY A 35 -14.74 0.45 1.76
C GLY A 35 -15.34 1.86 1.62
N LYS A 36 -15.46 2.39 0.39
CA LYS A 36 -16.12 3.68 0.14
C LYS A 36 -17.62 3.63 0.42
N TRP A 37 -18.29 2.54 0.03
CA TRP A 37 -19.70 2.39 0.26
C TRP A 37 -20.04 2.21 1.75
N ASP A 38 -19.21 1.46 2.48
CA ASP A 38 -19.32 1.31 3.93
C ASP A 38 -19.10 2.65 4.65
N GLU A 39 -18.09 3.44 4.26
CA GLU A 39 -17.81 4.78 4.80
C GLU A 39 -19.00 5.74 4.61
N LYS A 40 -19.72 5.62 3.50
CA LYS A 40 -20.90 6.45 3.16
C LYS A 40 -22.23 5.81 3.61
N ASN A 41 -22.21 4.67 4.30
CA ASN A 41 -23.41 3.94 4.74
C ASN A 41 -24.39 3.62 3.60
N ILE A 42 -23.89 3.27 2.43
CA ILE A 42 -24.72 2.91 1.27
C ILE A 42 -25.21 1.47 1.47
N ASN A 43 -26.52 1.24 1.28
CA ASN A 43 -27.06 -0.12 1.27
C ASN A 43 -26.81 -0.77 -0.09
N TYR A 44 -26.01 -1.83 -0.13
CA TYR A 44 -25.58 -2.47 -1.37
C TYR A 44 -25.65 -3.99 -1.33
N LEU A 45 -25.68 -4.59 -2.52
CA LEU A 45 -25.41 -6.02 -2.72
C LEU A 45 -24.16 -6.22 -3.59
N TYR A 46 -23.35 -7.18 -3.19
CA TYR A 46 -22.17 -7.65 -3.90
C TYR A 46 -22.45 -8.96 -4.60
N PHE A 47 -22.01 -9.07 -5.86
CA PHE A 47 -22.08 -10.27 -6.66
C PHE A 47 -20.71 -10.62 -7.26
N SER A 48 -20.27 -11.87 -7.12
CA SER A 48 -19.18 -12.43 -7.94
C SER A 48 -19.76 -12.86 -9.26
N ALA A 49 -19.66 -12.00 -10.28
CA ALA A 49 -20.36 -12.21 -11.54
C ALA A 49 -19.87 -13.45 -12.30
N SER A 50 -18.62 -13.87 -12.11
CA SER A 50 -18.06 -15.08 -12.72
C SER A 50 -18.71 -16.38 -12.25
N THR A 51 -19.26 -16.40 -11.05
CA THR A 51 -19.91 -17.58 -10.44
C THR A 51 -21.41 -17.53 -10.42
N MET A 52 -22.00 -16.41 -10.89
CA MET A 52 -23.45 -16.16 -10.86
C MET A 52 -24.22 -17.02 -11.86
N ASP A 53 -25.30 -17.66 -11.37
CA ASP A 53 -26.39 -18.10 -12.25
C ASP A 53 -27.45 -16.98 -12.29
N PRO A 54 -27.67 -16.33 -13.44
CA PRO A 54 -28.59 -15.21 -13.53
C PRO A 54 -30.01 -15.55 -13.13
N PHE A 55 -30.48 -16.79 -13.31
CA PHE A 55 -31.82 -17.20 -12.95
C PHE A 55 -31.96 -17.52 -11.45
N VAL A 56 -30.94 -18.08 -10.84
CA VAL A 56 -30.99 -18.40 -9.40
C VAL A 56 -30.67 -17.19 -8.56
N ASP A 57 -29.60 -16.48 -8.90
CA ASP A 57 -29.03 -15.45 -8.01
C ASP A 57 -29.61 -14.05 -8.25
N PHE A 58 -30.27 -13.81 -9.38
CA PHE A 58 -30.58 -12.46 -9.82
C PHE A 58 -32.00 -12.29 -10.41
N VAL A 59 -32.32 -12.95 -11.52
CA VAL A 59 -33.62 -12.84 -12.20
C VAL A 59 -34.72 -13.50 -11.38
N GLY A 60 -34.39 -14.63 -10.77
CA GLY A 60 -35.31 -15.48 -10.03
C GLY A 60 -35.68 -16.78 -10.78
N VAL A 61 -36.12 -17.75 -10.00
CA VAL A 61 -36.55 -19.06 -10.51
C VAL A 61 -38.03 -18.96 -10.95
N PRO A 62 -38.37 -19.41 -12.17
CA PRO A 62 -39.75 -19.42 -12.61
C PRO A 62 -40.60 -20.38 -11.74
N LYS A 63 -41.75 -19.94 -11.31
CA LYS A 63 -42.71 -20.69 -10.52
C LYS A 63 -44.12 -20.41 -11.00
N GLU A 64 -44.93 -21.44 -11.05
CA GLU A 64 -46.39 -21.30 -11.27
C GLU A 64 -47.03 -20.55 -10.09
N MET A 65 -47.76 -19.51 -10.40
CA MET A 65 -48.52 -18.69 -9.46
C MET A 65 -49.95 -18.63 -9.91
N THR A 66 -50.86 -18.35 -8.99
CA THR A 66 -52.31 -18.18 -9.29
C THR A 66 -52.67 -16.72 -9.04
N ASP A 67 -53.31 -16.11 -9.99
CA ASP A 67 -53.89 -14.78 -9.84
C ASP A 67 -55.02 -14.82 -8.79
N PRO A 68 -54.94 -14.04 -7.72
CA PRO A 68 -55.90 -14.07 -6.64
C PRO A 68 -57.29 -13.53 -7.05
N GLU A 69 -57.40 -12.75 -8.11
CA GLU A 69 -58.64 -12.15 -8.57
C GLU A 69 -59.33 -13.03 -9.63
N THR A 70 -58.57 -13.59 -10.58
CA THR A 70 -59.13 -14.34 -11.71
C THR A 70 -59.07 -15.85 -11.51
N GLY A 71 -58.24 -16.34 -10.61
CA GLY A 71 -57.98 -17.77 -10.42
C GLY A 71 -57.12 -18.41 -11.51
N GLU A 72 -56.67 -17.64 -12.48
CA GLU A 72 -55.85 -18.14 -13.59
C GLU A 72 -54.40 -18.41 -13.17
N ALA A 73 -53.81 -19.51 -13.66
CA ALA A 73 -52.43 -19.81 -13.46
C ALA A 73 -51.54 -18.99 -14.41
N TYR A 74 -50.45 -18.43 -13.88
CA TYR A 74 -49.45 -17.74 -14.65
C TYR A 74 -48.06 -18.08 -14.17
N LEU A 75 -47.03 -17.82 -15.01
CA LEU A 75 -45.62 -18.03 -14.67
C LEU A 75 -45.07 -16.77 -14.05
N GLY A 76 -44.77 -16.82 -12.73
CA GLY A 76 -44.04 -15.77 -12.03
C GLY A 76 -42.58 -16.14 -11.74
N PHE A 77 -41.84 -15.23 -11.14
CA PHE A 77 -40.45 -15.46 -10.74
C PHE A 77 -40.31 -15.26 -9.23
N VAL A 78 -39.67 -16.27 -8.57
CA VAL A 78 -39.28 -16.17 -7.16
C VAL A 78 -37.83 -15.76 -7.10
N ARG A 79 -37.55 -14.59 -6.54
CA ARG A 79 -36.23 -13.98 -6.44
C ARG A 79 -35.57 -14.28 -5.10
N PRO A 80 -34.23 -14.17 -5.02
CA PRO A 80 -33.52 -14.12 -3.75
C PRO A 80 -34.10 -13.01 -2.84
N GLN A 81 -34.21 -13.30 -1.56
CA GLN A 81 -34.79 -12.37 -0.57
C GLN A 81 -34.04 -11.03 -0.54
N ALA A 82 -32.71 -11.06 -0.67
CA ALA A 82 -31.87 -9.86 -0.66
C ALA A 82 -32.26 -8.84 -1.74
N LEU A 83 -32.77 -9.29 -2.89
CA LEU A 83 -33.24 -8.41 -3.99
C LEU A 83 -34.66 -7.89 -3.77
N ASN A 84 -35.32 -8.24 -2.67
CA ASN A 84 -36.61 -7.68 -2.28
C ASN A 84 -36.49 -6.49 -1.32
N ASP A 85 -35.25 -6.14 -0.92
CA ASP A 85 -34.98 -4.96 -0.10
C ASP A 85 -35.19 -3.69 -0.91
N GLU A 86 -36.28 -2.95 -0.58
CA GLU A 86 -36.60 -1.69 -1.25
C GLU A 86 -35.63 -0.55 -0.89
N SER A 87 -34.85 -0.69 0.18
CA SER A 87 -33.82 0.30 0.57
C SER A 87 -32.51 0.16 -0.18
N LEU A 88 -32.40 -0.83 -1.07
CA LEU A 88 -31.20 -1.11 -1.84
C LEU A 88 -30.82 0.06 -2.75
N GLU A 89 -29.62 0.62 -2.55
CA GLU A 89 -29.14 1.80 -3.25
C GLU A 89 -28.11 1.49 -4.34
N ALA A 90 -27.33 0.41 -4.17
CA ALA A 90 -26.23 0.08 -5.09
C ALA A 90 -26.10 -1.42 -5.34
N LEU A 91 -25.59 -1.77 -6.53
CA LEU A 91 -25.18 -3.13 -6.87
C LEU A 91 -23.74 -3.12 -7.37
N PHE A 92 -22.95 -4.09 -6.91
CA PHE A 92 -21.59 -4.28 -7.36
C PHE A 92 -21.39 -5.68 -7.95
N PHE A 93 -20.93 -5.74 -9.20
CA PHE A 93 -20.59 -6.98 -9.90
C PHE A 93 -19.08 -7.06 -10.10
N ASP A 94 -18.43 -7.92 -9.34
CA ASP A 94 -17.00 -8.18 -9.47
C ASP A 94 -16.73 -9.26 -10.53
N GLU A 95 -15.56 -9.21 -11.17
CA GLU A 95 -15.17 -10.10 -12.28
C GLU A 95 -16.20 -10.12 -13.42
N TYR A 96 -16.78 -8.96 -13.73
CA TYR A 96 -17.92 -8.84 -14.62
C TYR A 96 -17.65 -9.34 -16.03
N ASN A 97 -16.46 -9.13 -16.60
CA ASN A 97 -16.08 -9.62 -17.92
C ASN A 97 -15.79 -11.14 -17.97
N ARG A 98 -15.77 -11.83 -16.83
CA ARG A 98 -15.71 -13.30 -16.74
C ARG A 98 -17.10 -13.93 -16.59
N SER A 99 -18.14 -13.13 -16.50
CA SER A 99 -19.49 -13.64 -16.31
C SER A 99 -20.09 -14.18 -17.62
N PRO A 100 -21.02 -15.15 -17.55
CA PRO A 100 -21.76 -15.60 -18.70
C PRO A 100 -22.49 -14.45 -19.41
N LYS A 101 -22.62 -14.51 -20.74
CA LYS A 101 -23.31 -13.48 -21.53
C LYS A 101 -24.74 -13.19 -21.04
N LYS A 102 -25.45 -14.21 -20.53
CA LYS A 102 -26.81 -14.03 -19.96
C LYS A 102 -26.79 -13.13 -18.73
N THR A 103 -25.79 -13.28 -17.86
CA THR A 103 -25.60 -12.42 -16.68
C THR A 103 -25.34 -10.99 -17.11
N ARG A 104 -24.40 -10.78 -18.05
CA ARG A 104 -24.11 -9.44 -18.57
C ARG A 104 -25.34 -8.76 -19.17
N ASN A 105 -26.15 -9.47 -19.94
CA ASN A 105 -27.36 -8.93 -20.51
C ASN A 105 -28.38 -8.51 -19.43
N ALA A 106 -28.56 -9.31 -18.37
CA ALA A 106 -29.44 -8.95 -17.25
C ALA A 106 -28.94 -7.72 -16.49
N VAL A 107 -27.61 -7.59 -16.30
CA VAL A 107 -27.01 -6.39 -15.69
C VAL A 107 -27.19 -5.17 -16.60
N MET A 108 -27.11 -5.31 -17.93
CA MET A 108 -27.37 -4.23 -18.87
C MET A 108 -28.82 -3.71 -18.77
N GLU A 109 -29.80 -4.60 -18.60
CA GLU A 109 -31.19 -4.20 -18.36
C GLU A 109 -31.32 -3.36 -17.08
N LEU A 110 -30.64 -3.80 -16.01
CA LEU A 110 -30.62 -3.04 -14.75
C LEU A 110 -29.97 -1.67 -14.88
N ILE A 111 -28.83 -1.58 -15.55
CA ILE A 111 -28.14 -0.31 -15.75
C ILE A 111 -29.06 0.68 -16.46
N GLN A 112 -29.76 0.22 -17.49
CA GLN A 112 -30.60 1.06 -18.34
C GLN A 112 -31.95 1.43 -17.69
N PHE A 113 -32.61 0.47 -17.05
CA PHE A 113 -34.02 0.64 -16.62
C PHE A 113 -34.20 0.59 -15.11
N LYS A 114 -33.17 0.28 -14.33
CA LYS A 114 -33.26 0.02 -12.88
C LYS A 114 -34.34 -1.02 -12.56
N SER A 115 -34.49 -2.02 -13.45
CA SER A 115 -35.52 -3.07 -13.36
C SER A 115 -34.97 -4.39 -13.92
N ILE A 116 -35.58 -5.50 -13.48
CA ILE A 116 -35.36 -6.83 -14.05
C ILE A 116 -36.74 -7.44 -14.28
N ASN A 117 -37.00 -7.93 -15.51
CA ASN A 117 -38.30 -8.52 -15.88
C ASN A 117 -39.48 -7.64 -15.44
N GLY A 118 -39.42 -6.33 -15.71
CA GLY A 118 -40.45 -5.37 -15.39
C GLY A 118 -40.57 -4.96 -13.93
N ARG A 119 -39.88 -5.63 -12.98
CA ARG A 119 -39.90 -5.20 -11.58
C ARG A 119 -38.78 -4.19 -11.32
N LYS A 120 -39.22 -2.98 -10.91
CA LYS A 120 -38.31 -1.87 -10.62
C LYS A 120 -37.62 -1.99 -9.24
N PHE A 121 -36.46 -1.38 -9.13
CA PHE A 121 -35.74 -1.13 -7.89
C PHE A 121 -35.80 0.36 -7.60
N PRO A 122 -36.76 0.83 -6.78
CA PRO A 122 -37.12 2.25 -6.68
C PRO A 122 -36.02 3.13 -6.13
N ASN A 123 -35.14 2.58 -5.25
CA ASN A 123 -34.08 3.33 -4.60
C ASN A 123 -32.69 3.02 -5.18
N LEU A 124 -32.58 2.16 -6.20
CA LEU A 124 -31.31 1.82 -6.83
C LEU A 124 -30.74 3.03 -7.58
N LYS A 125 -29.68 3.61 -7.04
CA LYS A 125 -29.02 4.80 -7.57
C LYS A 125 -28.03 4.47 -8.67
N PHE A 126 -27.09 3.54 -8.40
CA PHE A 126 -26.01 3.21 -9.33
C PHE A 126 -25.62 1.74 -9.29
N ILE A 127 -24.94 1.32 -10.36
CA ILE A 127 -24.44 -0.05 -10.53
C ILE A 127 -22.99 0.05 -10.95
N TRP A 128 -22.11 -0.59 -10.20
CA TRP A 128 -20.69 -0.61 -10.49
C TRP A 128 -20.23 -2.00 -10.87
N VAL A 129 -19.23 -2.07 -11.73
CA VAL A 129 -18.60 -3.32 -12.12
C VAL A 129 -17.08 -3.24 -11.98
N ALA A 130 -16.44 -4.35 -11.68
CA ALA A 130 -14.99 -4.47 -11.77
C ALA A 130 -14.65 -5.51 -12.85
N ILE A 131 -13.68 -5.16 -13.69
CA ILE A 131 -13.17 -6.02 -14.75
C ILE A 131 -11.64 -6.09 -14.71
N ASN A 132 -11.09 -7.17 -15.25
CA ASN A 132 -9.67 -7.27 -15.54
C ASN A 132 -9.42 -6.81 -16.98
N PRO A 133 -8.23 -6.23 -17.30
CA PRO A 133 -7.87 -5.87 -18.67
C PRO A 133 -7.90 -7.07 -19.60
N ASP A 134 -8.28 -6.86 -20.87
CA ASP A 134 -8.36 -7.91 -21.88
C ASP A 134 -6.98 -8.30 -22.45
N ASP A 135 -5.96 -7.46 -22.24
CA ASP A 135 -4.61 -7.54 -22.82
C ASP A 135 -3.55 -8.06 -21.83
N ASP A 136 -3.96 -8.81 -20.82
CA ASP A 136 -3.01 -9.40 -19.87
C ASP A 136 -2.33 -10.63 -20.49
N GLU A 137 -1.21 -10.41 -21.21
CA GLU A 137 -0.42 -11.44 -21.90
C GLU A 137 0.06 -12.58 -20.97
N ASP A 138 0.05 -12.36 -19.66
CA ASP A 138 0.51 -13.31 -18.64
C ASP A 138 -0.60 -14.24 -18.12
N GLU A 139 -1.87 -14.03 -18.47
CA GLU A 139 -2.98 -14.82 -17.95
C GLU A 139 -3.79 -15.50 -19.05
N THR A 140 -3.75 -16.83 -19.13
CA THR A 140 -4.60 -17.70 -19.95
C THR A 140 -6.03 -17.77 -19.39
N TYR A 141 -6.66 -16.63 -19.10
CA TYR A 141 -8.05 -16.62 -18.68
C TYR A 141 -8.96 -16.34 -19.89
N ASP A 142 -10.03 -17.12 -19.99
CA ASP A 142 -11.14 -16.82 -20.90
C ASP A 142 -11.84 -15.53 -20.45
N VAL A 143 -11.32 -14.40 -20.90
CA VAL A 143 -11.94 -13.10 -20.72
C VAL A 143 -12.72 -12.81 -22.01
N GLU A 144 -14.04 -12.75 -21.92
CA GLU A 144 -14.82 -12.28 -23.06
C GLU A 144 -14.68 -10.77 -23.21
N ILE A 145 -14.26 -10.32 -24.39
CA ILE A 145 -14.16 -8.91 -24.74
C ILE A 145 -15.55 -8.27 -24.60
N MET A 146 -15.64 -7.23 -23.81
CA MET A 146 -16.86 -6.44 -23.72
C MET A 146 -17.08 -5.69 -25.04
N ASP A 147 -18.28 -5.78 -25.60
CA ASP A 147 -18.62 -4.99 -26.77
C ASP A 147 -18.75 -3.48 -26.42
N ALA A 148 -18.58 -2.63 -27.42
CA ALA A 148 -18.65 -1.18 -27.25
C ALA A 148 -19.97 -0.71 -26.65
N ALA A 149 -21.08 -1.38 -27.01
CA ALA A 149 -22.40 -1.02 -26.51
C ALA A 149 -22.58 -1.34 -25.02
N GLN A 150 -21.89 -2.38 -24.51
CA GLN A 150 -21.88 -2.69 -23.08
C GLN A 150 -21.05 -1.65 -22.31
N SER A 151 -19.91 -1.25 -22.84
CA SER A 151 -19.03 -0.26 -22.21
C SER A 151 -19.66 1.14 -22.16
N ASP A 152 -20.38 1.53 -23.21
CA ASP A 152 -21.03 2.84 -23.35
C ASP A 152 -22.17 3.10 -22.34
N ARG A 153 -22.68 2.06 -21.68
CA ARG A 153 -23.71 2.19 -20.65
C ARG A 153 -23.18 2.61 -19.28
N PHE A 154 -21.87 2.56 -19.09
CA PHE A 154 -21.25 3.08 -17.87
C PHE A 154 -20.87 4.54 -18.07
N HIS A 155 -21.25 5.39 -17.12
CA HIS A 155 -20.98 6.83 -17.15
C HIS A 155 -19.50 7.13 -17.01
N MET A 156 -18.76 6.28 -16.27
CA MET A 156 -17.34 6.45 -16.02
C MET A 156 -16.60 5.12 -16.15
N ARG A 157 -15.45 5.16 -16.82
CA ARG A 157 -14.43 4.13 -16.77
C ARG A 157 -13.26 4.66 -15.93
N ILE A 158 -12.86 3.91 -14.92
CA ILE A 158 -11.74 4.24 -14.04
C ILE A 158 -10.70 3.13 -14.17
N ASP A 159 -9.54 3.47 -14.71
CA ASP A 159 -8.42 2.55 -14.82
C ASP A 159 -7.59 2.58 -13.53
N VAL A 160 -7.50 1.42 -12.86
CA VAL A 160 -6.76 1.24 -11.60
C VAL A 160 -5.37 0.74 -11.92
N PRO A 161 -4.30 1.53 -11.64
CA PRO A 161 -2.94 1.13 -11.95
C PRO A 161 -2.51 -0.08 -11.12
N TYR A 162 -1.52 -0.83 -11.65
CA TYR A 162 -0.93 -1.95 -10.93
C TYR A 162 0.12 -1.45 -9.94
N GLU A 163 -0.36 -0.89 -8.84
CA GLU A 163 0.46 -0.26 -7.80
C GLU A 163 -0.06 -0.61 -6.41
N ALA A 164 0.85 -0.69 -5.44
CA ALA A 164 0.47 -0.77 -4.05
C ALA A 164 0.02 0.62 -3.55
N SER A 165 -1.25 0.76 -3.18
CA SER A 165 -1.81 2.03 -2.71
C SER A 165 -1.18 2.46 -1.39
N ALA A 166 -0.36 3.52 -1.41
CA ALA A 166 0.28 4.05 -0.22
C ALA A 166 -0.75 4.50 0.83
N SER A 167 -1.85 5.15 0.41
CA SER A 167 -2.92 5.59 1.31
C SER A 167 -3.59 4.41 2.04
N TYR A 168 -3.83 3.30 1.34
CA TYR A 168 -4.39 2.09 1.94
C TYR A 168 -3.44 1.48 2.98
N PHE A 169 -2.17 1.29 2.62
CA PHE A 169 -1.20 0.65 3.52
C PHE A 169 -0.90 1.50 4.75
N VAL A 170 -0.75 2.81 4.59
CA VAL A 170 -0.54 3.75 5.72
C VAL A 170 -1.76 3.81 6.65
N LYS A 171 -2.99 3.77 6.11
CA LYS A 171 -4.21 3.75 6.92
C LYS A 171 -4.38 2.43 7.69
N LYS A 172 -4.00 1.31 7.07
CA LYS A 172 -4.22 -0.03 7.63
C LYS A 172 -3.18 -0.47 8.64
N TYR A 173 -1.92 -0.11 8.41
CA TYR A 173 -0.80 -0.59 9.24
C TYR A 173 -0.22 0.53 10.10
N PRO A 174 0.18 0.20 11.36
CA PRO A 174 0.66 1.20 12.30
C PRO A 174 1.99 1.80 11.87
N GLY A 175 2.21 3.03 12.27
CA GLY A 175 3.46 3.74 12.09
C GLY A 175 3.91 3.81 10.62
N SER A 176 5.21 3.67 10.40
CA SER A 176 5.80 3.68 9.05
C SER A 176 5.80 2.31 8.36
N VAL A 177 5.30 1.24 8.99
CA VAL A 177 5.30 -0.12 8.42
C VAL A 177 4.61 -0.17 7.05
N GLY A 178 3.44 0.47 6.94
CA GLY A 178 2.71 0.53 5.67
C GLY A 178 3.48 1.25 4.57
N ALA A 179 4.08 2.40 4.89
CA ALA A 179 4.89 3.17 3.96
C ALA A 179 6.14 2.39 3.52
N SER A 180 6.85 1.77 4.48
CA SER A 180 8.03 0.95 4.21
C SER A 180 7.73 -0.27 3.35
N ALA A 181 6.57 -0.91 3.54
CA ALA A 181 6.13 -2.02 2.68
C ALA A 181 5.93 -1.58 1.23
N VAL A 182 5.29 -0.43 1.03
CA VAL A 182 5.09 0.14 -0.32
C VAL A 182 6.41 0.58 -0.93
N GLY A 183 7.30 1.22 -0.15
CA GLY A 183 8.66 1.59 -0.58
C GLY A 183 9.47 0.37 -1.04
N TRP A 184 9.48 -0.69 -0.24
CA TRP A 184 10.13 -1.95 -0.61
C TRP A 184 9.55 -2.54 -1.92
N TRP A 185 8.23 -2.56 -2.05
CA TRP A 185 7.57 -3.09 -3.25
C TRP A 185 7.89 -2.25 -4.50
N ASN A 186 7.94 -0.93 -4.36
CA ASN A 186 8.30 -0.01 -5.45
C ASN A 186 9.76 -0.16 -5.89
N ALA A 187 10.67 -0.50 -4.96
CA ALA A 187 12.08 -0.77 -5.24
C ALA A 187 12.31 -2.09 -6.00
N LEU A 188 11.31 -2.98 -6.04
CA LEU A 188 11.41 -4.20 -6.85
C LEU A 188 11.47 -3.89 -8.34
N THR A 189 12.16 -4.74 -9.08
CA THR A 189 12.11 -4.71 -10.55
C THR A 189 10.68 -4.91 -11.05
N GLU A 190 10.36 -4.48 -12.26
CA GLU A 190 9.04 -4.71 -12.86
C GLU A 190 8.63 -6.19 -12.83
N LYS A 191 9.57 -7.10 -13.17
CA LYS A 191 9.37 -8.55 -13.09
C LYS A 191 9.11 -9.03 -11.65
N GLY A 192 9.72 -8.40 -10.67
CA GLY A 192 9.49 -8.66 -9.25
C GLY A 192 8.09 -8.23 -8.82
N ARG A 193 7.67 -7.02 -9.19
CA ARG A 193 6.33 -6.51 -8.90
C ARG A 193 5.22 -7.34 -9.54
N LYS A 194 5.39 -7.78 -10.80
CA LYS A 194 4.42 -8.68 -11.46
C LYS A 194 4.21 -9.99 -10.69
N LYS A 195 5.21 -10.48 -9.96
CA LYS A 195 5.12 -11.71 -9.16
C LYS A 195 4.48 -11.51 -7.78
N ILE A 196 4.47 -10.28 -7.27
CA ILE A 196 3.97 -9.93 -5.94
C ILE A 196 2.88 -8.89 -6.09
N SER A 197 1.63 -9.36 -6.27
CA SER A 197 0.50 -8.43 -6.36
C SER A 197 0.36 -7.59 -5.07
N PRO A 198 -0.22 -6.39 -5.14
CA PRO A 198 -0.53 -5.58 -3.95
C PRO A 198 -1.31 -6.35 -2.87
N ARG A 199 -2.22 -7.26 -3.26
CA ARG A 199 -2.92 -8.17 -2.32
C ARG A 199 -1.95 -9.12 -1.62
N ARG A 200 -0.99 -9.68 -2.33
CA ARG A 200 0.02 -10.58 -1.75
C ARG A 200 0.95 -9.84 -0.81
N LEU A 201 1.33 -8.61 -1.16
CA LEU A 201 2.06 -7.71 -0.28
C LEU A 201 1.26 -7.46 1.01
N ASP A 202 -0.02 -7.14 0.89
CA ASP A 202 -0.92 -6.91 2.03
C ASP A 202 -0.96 -8.10 2.99
N TYR A 203 -1.10 -9.32 2.47
CA TYR A 203 -1.06 -10.53 3.30
C TYR A 203 0.28 -10.72 4.02
N ALA A 204 1.40 -10.41 3.36
CA ALA A 204 2.73 -10.53 3.96
C ALA A 204 2.94 -9.50 5.07
N VAL A 205 2.48 -8.27 4.89
CA VAL A 205 2.55 -7.20 5.91
C VAL A 205 1.64 -7.54 7.09
N ASP A 206 0.42 -8.01 6.84
CA ASP A 206 -0.50 -8.46 7.90
C ASP A 206 0.09 -9.62 8.74
N ALA A 207 0.72 -10.58 8.08
CA ALA A 207 1.42 -11.67 8.77
C ALA A 207 2.61 -11.15 9.60
N TYR A 208 3.40 -10.21 9.06
CA TYR A 208 4.50 -9.58 9.77
C TYR A 208 4.02 -8.87 11.04
N THR A 209 2.99 -8.03 10.95
CA THR A 209 2.44 -7.29 12.11
C THR A 209 1.85 -8.21 13.18
N LYS A 210 1.44 -9.42 12.81
CA LYS A 210 1.01 -10.48 13.72
C LYS A 210 2.16 -11.32 14.31
N GLY A 211 3.42 -10.94 14.03
CA GLY A 211 4.60 -11.60 14.58
C GLY A 211 5.01 -12.89 13.86
N ALA A 212 4.65 -13.05 12.58
CA ALA A 212 5.09 -14.22 11.80
C ALA A 212 6.61 -14.31 11.71
N SER A 213 7.17 -15.50 11.93
CA SER A 213 8.60 -15.75 11.77
C SER A 213 9.05 -15.53 10.33
N LYS A 214 10.35 -15.23 10.12
CA LYS A 214 10.93 -15.09 8.78
C LYS A 214 10.71 -16.34 7.91
N SER A 215 10.68 -17.53 8.51
CA SER A 215 10.37 -18.79 7.81
C SER A 215 8.92 -18.83 7.34
N ALA A 216 7.97 -18.40 8.17
CA ALA A 216 6.55 -18.31 7.80
C ALA A 216 6.31 -17.27 6.70
N LEU A 217 6.97 -16.11 6.79
CA LEU A 217 6.87 -15.06 5.78
C LEU A 217 7.31 -15.51 4.39
N LYS A 218 8.26 -16.44 4.28
CA LYS A 218 8.68 -17.00 2.99
C LYS A 218 7.51 -17.62 2.20
N SER A 219 6.49 -18.15 2.89
CA SER A 219 5.33 -18.77 2.25
C SER A 219 4.39 -17.77 1.55
N PHE A 220 4.52 -16.49 1.86
CA PHE A 220 3.74 -15.42 1.23
C PHE A 220 4.34 -14.95 -0.10
N PHE A 221 5.60 -15.32 -0.38
CA PHE A 221 6.31 -14.84 -1.55
C PHE A 221 6.67 -15.98 -2.52
N PRO A 222 6.72 -15.72 -3.82
CA PRO A 222 7.22 -16.68 -4.78
C PRO A 222 8.72 -16.94 -4.58
N THR A 223 9.19 -18.07 -5.10
CA THR A 223 10.62 -18.44 -5.05
C THR A 223 11.50 -17.36 -5.66
N GLY A 224 12.60 -17.03 -4.98
CA GLY A 224 13.59 -16.04 -5.43
C GLY A 224 13.38 -14.62 -4.90
N VAL A 225 12.33 -14.38 -4.09
CA VAL A 225 12.16 -13.09 -3.39
C VAL A 225 13.02 -13.07 -2.14
N ASN A 226 13.76 -11.98 -1.94
CA ASN A 226 14.59 -11.77 -0.74
C ASN A 226 13.71 -11.31 0.43
N VAL A 227 13.16 -12.28 1.18
CA VAL A 227 12.33 -12.01 2.36
C VAL A 227 13.12 -11.32 3.48
N ALA A 228 14.46 -11.43 3.48
CA ALA A 228 15.27 -10.75 4.48
C ALA A 228 15.26 -9.23 4.29
N GLU A 229 15.31 -8.75 3.05
CA GLU A 229 15.17 -7.33 2.71
C GLU A 229 13.77 -6.81 3.05
N PHE A 230 12.73 -7.58 2.75
CA PHE A 230 11.36 -7.23 3.15
C PHE A 230 11.24 -7.02 4.66
N VAL A 231 11.71 -8.00 5.46
CA VAL A 231 11.67 -7.91 6.93
C VAL A 231 12.51 -6.73 7.43
N LYS A 232 13.69 -6.49 6.84
CA LYS A 232 14.56 -5.36 7.19
C LYS A 232 13.83 -4.03 6.94
N ALA A 233 13.21 -3.85 5.78
CA ALA A 233 12.50 -2.62 5.44
C ALA A 233 11.33 -2.34 6.42
N LEU A 234 10.55 -3.37 6.78
CA LEU A 234 9.45 -3.21 7.73
C LEU A 234 9.93 -2.93 9.16
N ALA A 235 11.02 -3.59 9.59
CA ALA A 235 11.59 -3.38 10.91
C ALA A 235 12.16 -1.95 11.06
N SER A 236 12.85 -1.44 10.04
CA SER A 236 13.33 -0.05 10.02
C SER A 236 12.18 0.95 10.09
N GLY A 237 11.08 0.69 9.38
CA GLY A 237 9.88 1.54 9.44
C GLY A 237 9.20 1.53 10.82
N ASP A 238 9.07 0.38 11.48
CA ASP A 238 8.51 0.29 12.82
C ASP A 238 9.38 1.04 13.85
N LEU A 239 10.70 0.87 13.77
CA LEU A 239 11.67 1.52 14.64
C LEU A 239 11.67 3.04 14.43
N LYS A 240 11.64 3.50 13.18
CA LYS A 240 11.50 4.93 12.85
C LYS A 240 10.26 5.53 13.49
N SER A 241 9.12 4.85 13.39
CA SER A 241 7.88 5.33 14.01
C SER A 241 8.01 5.48 15.52
N LYS A 242 8.56 4.48 16.21
CA LYS A 242 8.78 4.53 17.66
C LYS A 242 9.68 5.69 18.06
N ILE A 243 10.74 5.95 17.30
CA ILE A 243 11.67 7.05 17.54
C ILE A 243 10.97 8.40 17.33
N VAL A 244 10.27 8.58 16.21
CA VAL A 244 9.55 9.82 15.90
C VAL A 244 8.47 10.11 16.94
N ASP A 245 7.73 9.09 17.37
CA ASP A 245 6.72 9.22 18.42
C ASP A 245 7.33 9.62 19.77
N ALA A 246 8.48 9.03 20.14
CA ALA A 246 9.20 9.38 21.36
C ALA A 246 9.70 10.84 21.32
N ILE A 247 10.21 11.30 20.18
CA ILE A 247 10.61 12.69 19.96
C ILE A 247 9.40 13.63 20.05
N GLY A 248 8.31 13.32 19.35
CA GLY A 248 7.08 14.13 19.31
C GLY A 248 6.42 14.27 20.70
N THR A 249 6.46 13.22 21.50
CA THR A 249 5.96 13.23 22.89
C THR A 249 6.98 13.77 23.90
N LYS A 250 8.18 14.15 23.48
CA LYS A 250 9.31 14.58 24.31
C LYS A 250 9.65 13.58 25.43
N ASN A 251 9.54 12.30 25.13
CA ASN A 251 9.80 11.22 26.09
C ASN A 251 11.25 10.73 25.94
N SER A 252 12.17 11.43 26.61
CA SER A 252 13.61 11.13 26.56
C SER A 252 13.95 9.73 27.09
N ASP A 253 13.22 9.24 28.09
CA ASP A 253 13.48 7.92 28.68
C ASP A 253 13.13 6.80 27.67
N VAL A 254 12.00 6.92 26.96
CA VAL A 254 11.61 5.98 25.92
C VAL A 254 12.62 6.02 24.78
N LEU A 255 13.00 7.21 24.32
CA LEU A 255 13.98 7.36 23.24
C LEU A 255 15.33 6.74 23.63
N SER A 256 15.84 7.04 24.84
CA SER A 256 17.08 6.47 25.35
C SER A 256 17.02 4.93 25.46
N ASN A 257 15.91 4.37 25.90
CA ASN A 257 15.71 2.92 25.95
C ASN A 257 15.68 2.27 24.56
N ILE A 258 15.11 2.92 23.55
CA ILE A 258 15.13 2.44 22.17
C ILE A 258 16.58 2.44 21.63
N VAL A 259 17.26 3.57 21.80
CA VAL A 259 18.59 3.81 21.23
C VAL A 259 19.67 2.95 21.91
N ASN A 260 19.63 2.76 23.24
CA ASN A 260 20.66 2.08 24.02
C ASN A 260 20.25 0.69 24.55
N GLY A 261 19.02 0.25 24.27
CA GLY A 261 18.48 -1.02 24.79
C GLY A 261 18.61 -2.19 23.83
N SER A 262 17.64 -3.07 23.83
CA SER A 262 17.65 -4.28 22.99
C SER A 262 17.56 -3.99 21.47
N GLU A 263 17.12 -2.82 21.07
CA GLU A 263 16.97 -2.40 19.68
C GLU A 263 18.20 -1.64 19.13
N THR A 264 19.22 -1.36 19.95
CA THR A 264 20.43 -0.58 19.58
C THR A 264 21.04 -1.04 18.27
N ARG A 265 21.24 -2.35 18.08
CA ARG A 265 21.79 -2.88 16.84
C ARG A 265 20.92 -2.55 15.62
N SER A 266 19.60 -2.63 15.78
CA SER A 266 18.65 -2.30 14.70
C SER A 266 18.63 -0.79 14.41
N VAL A 267 18.83 0.05 15.42
CA VAL A 267 19.00 1.50 15.25
C VAL A 267 20.24 1.81 14.44
N VAL A 268 21.38 1.23 14.81
CA VAL A 268 22.67 1.45 14.12
C VAL A 268 22.62 0.92 12.69
N ASP A 269 22.22 -0.35 12.51
CA ASP A 269 22.15 -1.00 11.18
C ASP A 269 21.12 -0.36 10.24
N GLY A 270 20.12 0.32 10.79
CA GLY A 270 19.01 0.95 10.04
C GLY A 270 19.02 2.46 10.07
N ILE A 271 20.08 3.10 10.55
CA ILE A 271 20.10 4.55 10.82
C ILE A 271 19.80 5.39 9.57
N ASP A 272 20.29 4.98 8.41
CA ASP A 272 20.07 5.65 7.14
C ASP A 272 18.57 5.67 6.77
N ASP A 273 17.90 4.52 6.96
CA ASP A 273 16.45 4.35 6.68
C ASP A 273 15.59 5.09 7.73
N ILE A 274 16.07 5.19 9.00
CA ILE A 274 15.37 5.84 10.10
C ILE A 274 15.43 7.35 9.95
N VAL A 275 16.62 7.88 9.69
CA VAL A 275 16.87 9.32 9.58
C VAL A 275 16.36 9.86 8.25
N GLU A 276 16.56 9.11 7.16
CA GLU A 276 16.30 9.57 5.78
C GLU A 276 16.92 10.95 5.54
N THR A 277 16.05 11.98 5.43
CA THR A 277 16.44 13.38 5.24
C THR A 277 16.16 14.27 6.44
N ASP A 278 15.83 13.72 7.60
CA ASP A 278 15.46 14.48 8.81
C ASP A 278 16.63 14.58 9.81
N ALA A 279 17.44 15.63 9.67
CA ALA A 279 18.55 15.93 10.55
C ALA A 279 18.13 16.08 12.03
N ASN A 280 16.90 16.52 12.29
CA ASN A 280 16.41 16.68 13.65
C ASN A 280 16.19 15.32 14.33
N VAL A 281 15.71 14.32 13.59
CA VAL A 281 15.61 12.93 14.08
C VAL A 281 17.00 12.39 14.42
N PHE A 282 17.98 12.61 13.55
CA PHE A 282 19.36 12.17 13.79
C PHE A 282 19.94 12.81 15.07
N LYS A 283 19.79 14.12 15.22
CA LYS A 283 20.25 14.85 16.43
C LYS A 283 19.64 14.24 17.70
N HIS A 284 18.33 13.98 17.73
CA HIS A 284 17.70 13.38 18.91
C HIS A 284 18.19 11.96 19.22
N ILE A 285 18.50 11.15 18.17
CA ILE A 285 19.09 9.83 18.37
C ILE A 285 20.46 9.94 19.00
N VAL A 286 21.28 10.85 18.51
CA VAL A 286 22.63 11.10 19.01
C VAL A 286 22.59 11.63 20.45
N ASP A 287 21.75 12.60 20.75
CA ASP A 287 21.57 13.17 22.09
C ASP A 287 21.12 12.10 23.12
N ALA A 288 20.36 11.09 22.66
CA ALA A 288 19.89 9.99 23.50
C ALA A 288 20.89 8.82 23.61
N ALA A 289 21.89 8.73 22.72
CA ALA A 289 22.84 7.63 22.65
C ALA A 289 23.86 7.71 23.78
N ASN A 290 24.19 6.55 24.39
CA ASN A 290 25.34 6.43 25.29
C ASN A 290 26.63 6.29 24.47
N GLN A 291 27.78 6.38 25.15
CA GLN A 291 29.10 6.35 24.51
C GLN A 291 29.32 5.11 23.62
N GLU A 292 28.88 3.92 24.05
CA GLU A 292 29.03 2.68 23.27
C GLU A 292 28.20 2.73 21.98
N THR A 293 26.96 3.23 22.08
CA THR A 293 26.07 3.40 20.92
C THR A 293 26.60 4.46 19.97
N LEU A 294 27.10 5.59 20.47
CA LEU A 294 27.74 6.64 19.67
C LEU A 294 28.94 6.11 18.88
N VAL A 295 29.82 5.34 19.51
CA VAL A 295 30.95 4.70 18.79
C VAL A 295 30.48 3.81 17.66
N ARG A 296 29.41 3.06 17.87
CA ARG A 296 28.84 2.19 16.81
C ARG A 296 28.22 3.00 15.68
N ILE A 297 27.42 4.04 16.01
CA ILE A 297 26.83 4.96 15.03
C ILE A 297 27.95 5.58 14.16
N VAL A 298 29.01 6.09 14.78
CA VAL A 298 30.13 6.74 14.07
C VAL A 298 30.98 5.74 13.28
N SER A 299 31.12 4.50 13.75
CA SER A 299 31.84 3.45 13.00
C SER A 299 31.13 3.01 11.72
N ASP A 300 29.77 3.06 11.69
CA ASP A 300 28.96 2.79 10.51
C ASP A 300 28.65 4.06 9.69
N PHE A 301 29.21 5.18 10.10
CA PHE A 301 28.92 6.53 9.60
C PHE A 301 29.26 6.74 8.12
N SER A 302 30.21 5.97 7.58
CA SER A 302 30.55 6.05 6.17
C SER A 302 29.39 5.76 5.22
N LYS A 303 28.44 4.93 5.65
CA LYS A 303 27.22 4.64 4.89
C LYS A 303 26.20 5.77 5.00
N THR A 304 26.06 6.33 6.21
CA THR A 304 25.11 7.40 6.52
C THR A 304 25.52 8.72 5.86
N VAL A 305 26.78 9.10 5.94
CA VAL A 305 27.34 10.31 5.31
C VAL A 305 27.11 10.30 3.78
N ARG A 306 27.17 9.12 3.16
CA ARG A 306 26.94 8.98 1.72
C ARG A 306 25.55 9.44 1.27
N ALA A 307 24.52 9.15 2.07
CA ALA A 307 23.16 9.58 1.79
C ALA A 307 22.96 11.09 1.99
N PHE A 308 23.79 11.71 2.85
CA PHE A 308 23.63 13.08 3.33
C PHE A 308 24.59 14.11 2.75
N MET A 309 25.51 13.71 1.88
CA MET A 309 26.56 14.58 1.31
C MET A 309 26.06 15.80 0.52
N LYS A 310 24.76 15.94 0.29
CA LYS A 310 24.15 17.05 -0.46
C LYS A 310 23.32 18.01 0.40
N ASP A 311 23.30 17.84 1.74
CA ASP A 311 22.40 18.61 2.59
C ASP A 311 23.13 19.30 3.75
N ASP A 312 23.15 20.65 3.76
CA ASP A 312 23.77 21.47 4.80
C ASP A 312 23.23 21.19 6.22
N GLN A 313 21.99 20.68 6.32
CA GLN A 313 21.36 20.32 7.60
C GLN A 313 22.08 19.17 8.31
N TYR A 314 22.69 18.24 7.56
CA TYR A 314 23.44 17.13 8.15
C TYR A 314 24.81 17.53 8.66
N LYS A 315 25.40 18.52 8.02
CA LYS A 315 26.62 19.16 8.53
C LYS A 315 26.34 19.82 9.88
N GLU A 316 25.18 20.43 10.04
CA GLU A 316 24.73 21.02 11.31
C GLU A 316 24.50 19.97 12.39
N ALA A 317 23.89 18.81 12.03
CA ALA A 317 23.73 17.68 12.94
C ALA A 317 25.06 17.07 13.37
N LEU A 318 26.05 16.93 12.47
CA LEU A 318 27.41 16.49 12.77
C LEU A 318 28.16 17.47 13.64
N THR A 319 28.00 18.75 13.39
CA THR A 319 28.59 19.81 14.24
C THR A 319 27.98 19.76 15.65
N GLY A 320 26.69 19.48 15.77
CA GLY A 320 26.03 19.27 17.06
C GLY A 320 26.57 18.07 17.85
N LEU A 321 27.16 17.06 17.19
CA LEU A 321 27.86 15.97 17.87
C LEU A 321 29.09 16.45 18.66
N LEU A 322 29.80 17.47 18.16
CA LEU A 322 30.98 18.02 18.80
C LEU A 322 30.63 18.85 20.05
N GLU A 323 29.37 19.23 20.22
CA GLU A 323 28.86 20.01 21.37
C GLU A 323 28.46 19.10 22.55
N ILE A 324 28.53 17.77 22.40
CA ILE A 324 28.14 16.84 23.47
C ILE A 324 29.30 16.65 24.45
N ASP A 325 29.12 17.03 25.71
CA ASP A 325 30.11 16.96 26.79
C ASP A 325 30.73 15.55 27.04
N SER A 326 30.10 14.50 26.53
CA SER A 326 30.52 13.10 26.73
C SER A 326 31.32 12.50 25.56
N ILE A 327 31.62 13.26 24.51
CA ILE A 327 32.45 12.81 23.39
C ILE A 327 33.95 12.77 23.82
N ASP A 328 34.56 11.60 23.65
CA ASP A 328 36.03 11.50 23.85
C ASP A 328 36.81 12.09 22.66
N SER A 329 38.13 12.27 22.87
CA SER A 329 39.00 12.88 21.87
C SER A 329 39.06 12.09 20.55
N ASP A 330 39.04 10.75 20.60
CA ASP A 330 39.10 9.88 19.44
C ASP A 330 37.83 10.03 18.56
N LEU A 331 36.67 10.17 19.20
CA LEU A 331 35.40 10.38 18.53
C LEU A 331 35.32 11.79 17.94
N THR A 332 35.81 12.80 18.69
CA THR A 332 35.96 14.19 18.24
C THR A 332 36.79 14.29 16.98
N ASP A 333 37.96 13.60 16.96
CA ASP A 333 38.86 13.60 15.80
C ASP A 333 38.23 12.93 14.58
N LYS A 334 37.51 11.81 14.78
CA LYS A 334 36.74 11.16 13.71
C LYS A 334 35.65 12.05 13.13
N VAL A 335 34.85 12.70 13.98
CA VAL A 335 33.78 13.62 13.53
C VAL A 335 34.38 14.82 12.80
N ASN A 336 35.47 15.41 13.28
CA ASN A 336 36.20 16.49 12.60
C ASN A 336 36.77 16.06 11.25
N SER A 337 37.30 14.86 11.16
CA SER A 337 37.80 14.29 9.89
C SER A 337 36.65 14.12 8.89
N LEU A 338 35.47 13.66 9.34
CA LEU A 338 34.27 13.51 8.53
C LEU A 338 33.72 14.86 8.05
N LEU A 339 33.66 15.86 8.91
CA LEU A 339 33.26 17.22 8.54
C LEU A 339 34.20 17.84 7.51
N GLY A 340 35.52 17.61 7.68
CA GLY A 340 36.52 18.07 6.71
C GLY A 340 36.35 17.43 5.32
N VAL A 341 36.00 16.15 5.27
CA VAL A 341 35.74 15.45 4.00
C VAL A 341 34.43 15.94 3.36
N ILE A 342 33.39 16.21 4.13
CA ILE A 342 32.14 16.78 3.62
C ILE A 342 32.39 18.17 2.98
N ASP A 343 33.22 18.99 3.60
CA ASP A 343 33.61 20.31 3.08
C ASP A 343 34.43 20.19 1.77
N ASP A 344 35.30 19.21 1.68
CA ASP A 344 36.10 18.96 0.46
C ASP A 344 35.26 18.41 -0.70
N VAL A 345 34.22 17.60 -0.43
CA VAL A 345 33.35 17.01 -1.45
C VAL A 345 32.33 17.99 -1.98
N SER A 346 31.80 18.87 -1.12
CA SER A 346 30.87 19.93 -1.55
C SER A 346 31.49 20.92 -2.56
N THR A 347 32.80 20.89 -2.71
CA THR A 347 33.57 21.77 -3.61
C THR A 347 34.08 21.07 -4.90
N LYS A 348 33.86 19.74 -5.07
CA LYS A 348 34.36 18.95 -6.20
C LYS A 348 33.23 18.29 -7.00
N ASP A 349 33.43 18.16 -8.33
CA ASP A 349 32.52 17.49 -9.25
C ASP A 349 32.48 15.95 -9.05
N ASP A 350 31.38 15.32 -9.50
CA ASP A 350 30.99 13.91 -9.26
C ASP A 350 32.06 12.82 -9.59
N GLU A 351 33.15 13.13 -10.29
CA GLU A 351 34.19 12.16 -10.67
C GLU A 351 35.14 11.77 -9.51
N ASP A 352 35.21 12.55 -8.44
CA ASP A 352 36.11 12.30 -7.29
C ASP A 352 35.46 11.50 -6.14
N ALA A 353 34.20 11.12 -6.26
CA ALA A 353 33.47 10.39 -5.21
C ALA A 353 34.11 9.04 -4.88
N ASP A 354 34.69 8.33 -5.86
CA ASP A 354 35.34 7.02 -5.65
C ASP A 354 36.60 7.08 -4.82
N SER A 355 37.34 8.20 -4.83
CA SER A 355 38.53 8.40 -4.01
C SER A 355 38.21 8.56 -2.54
N ILE A 356 37.03 9.07 -2.23
CA ILE A 356 36.51 9.28 -0.88
C ILE A 356 36.11 7.93 -0.24
N TYR A 357 35.57 7.01 -1.03
CA TYR A 357 35.25 5.66 -0.55
C TYR A 357 36.48 4.89 -0.11
N THR A 358 37.61 5.03 -0.83
CA THR A 358 38.89 4.41 -0.47
C THR A 358 39.38 4.98 0.85
N PHE A 359 39.22 6.28 1.07
CA PHE A 359 39.62 6.96 2.32
C PHE A 359 38.80 6.50 3.53
N PHE A 360 37.46 6.36 3.39
CA PHE A 360 36.60 5.86 4.47
C PHE A 360 36.84 4.38 4.77
N ASP A 361 37.13 3.57 3.76
CA ASP A 361 37.47 2.16 3.93
C ASP A 361 38.81 1.99 4.66
N GLU A 362 39.78 2.90 4.47
CA GLU A 362 41.01 2.95 5.20
C GLU A 362 40.86 3.39 6.66
N ILE A 363 40.00 4.39 6.93
CA ILE A 363 39.70 4.83 8.32
C ILE A 363 38.99 3.72 9.08
N SER A 364 38.01 3.05 8.47
CA SER A 364 37.22 1.97 9.10
C SER A 364 38.07 0.73 9.41
N LYS A 365 39.21 0.54 8.72
CA LYS A 365 40.17 -0.55 8.93
C LYS A 365 41.33 -0.20 9.91
N GLY A 366 41.26 0.97 10.55
CA GLY A 366 42.26 1.39 11.54
C GLY A 366 43.60 1.82 10.94
N GLY A 367 43.61 2.24 9.68
CA GLY A 367 44.80 2.49 8.88
C GLY A 367 45.22 3.95 8.74
N VAL A 368 44.95 4.83 9.71
CA VAL A 368 45.64 6.14 9.74
C VAL A 368 46.54 6.16 10.96
N LYS A 369 47.88 6.15 10.69
CA LYS A 369 48.93 6.46 11.69
C LYS A 369 49.00 7.95 11.87
#